data_af21d9ae88337353a77c38af0b57bb5e
#
_entry.id   af21d9ae88337353a77c38af0b57bb5e
#
_cell.length_a   1.000
_cell.length_b   1.000
_cell.length_c   1.000
_cell.angle_alpha   90.00
_cell.angle_beta   90.00
_cell.angle_gamma   90.00
#
_symmetry.space_group_name_H-M   'P 1'
#
loop_
_entity.id
_entity.type
_entity.pdbx_description
1 polymer ?
#
loop_
_entity_poly.entity_id
_entity_poly.type
_entity_poly.pdbx_seq_one_letter_code
_entity_poly.pdbx_strand_id
1 'polypeptide(L)'
;MKKALTILFATALFFFASGNLRAQSIISDTICNDGTRIVHVKPEGVCSVNIEIHIRRNRVTFLEYTKGCNGNAKGIAALVEGMKVKEVIRRLEGIQCGKRPTSCPDQLARALKMIYGKKE
;
A
#
# COMPACT_ATOMS: atom_id res chain seq x y z
N MET A 1 -63.65 -12.86 15.81
CA MET A 1 -63.11 -11.55 15.42
C MET A 1 -61.62 -11.66 15.28
N LYS A 2 -61.11 -11.67 14.10
CA LYS A 2 -59.66 -11.81 13.83
C LYS A 2 -59.04 -10.39 13.82
N LYS A 3 -58.20 -10.08 14.80
CA LYS A 3 -57.40 -8.86 14.80
C LYS A 3 -56.18 -9.09 13.92
N ALA A 4 -56.11 -8.40 12.78
CA ALA A 4 -54.97 -8.35 11.92
C ALA A 4 -53.84 -7.54 12.59
N LEU A 5 -52.75 -8.21 12.94
CA LEU A 5 -51.55 -7.60 13.48
C LEU A 5 -50.69 -7.12 12.27
N THR A 6 -50.76 -5.86 12.01
CA THR A 6 -49.92 -5.20 10.95
C THR A 6 -48.50 -5.05 11.49
N ILE A 7 -47.59 -5.94 11.08
CA ILE A 7 -46.19 -5.81 11.37
C ILE A 7 -45.60 -4.82 10.38
N LEU A 8 -45.28 -3.62 10.87
CA LEU A 8 -44.58 -2.58 10.12
C LEU A 8 -43.10 -2.99 10.05
N PHE A 9 -42.67 -3.52 8.92
CA PHE A 9 -41.23 -3.69 8.63
C PHE A 9 -40.64 -2.32 8.34
N ALA A 10 -39.98 -1.72 9.32
CA ALA A 10 -39.12 -0.59 9.09
C ALA A 10 -37.82 -1.10 8.43
N THR A 11 -37.77 -1.00 7.11
CA THR A 11 -36.52 -1.22 6.38
C THR A 11 -35.58 -0.04 6.65
N ALA A 12 -34.67 -0.21 7.59
CA ALA A 12 -33.55 0.71 7.76
C ALA A 12 -32.65 0.62 6.52
N LEU A 13 -32.77 1.60 5.64
CA LEU A 13 -31.79 1.82 4.58
C LEU A 13 -30.47 2.23 5.23
N PHE A 14 -29.56 1.28 5.41
CA PHE A 14 -28.17 1.56 5.69
C PHE A 14 -27.57 2.18 4.42
N PHE A 15 -27.51 3.50 4.37
CA PHE A 15 -26.64 4.21 3.44
C PHE A 15 -25.20 3.91 3.85
N PHE A 16 -24.59 2.89 3.22
CA PHE A 16 -23.14 2.79 3.17
C PHE A 16 -22.66 3.98 2.35
N ALA A 17 -22.24 5.03 3.03
CA ALA A 17 -21.41 6.05 2.42
C ALA A 17 -20.13 5.32 1.98
N SER A 18 -20.06 4.98 0.69
CA SER A 18 -18.84 4.53 0.04
C SER A 18 -17.87 5.71 0.04
N GLY A 19 -17.18 5.92 1.17
CA GLY A 19 -16.02 6.79 1.20
C GLY A 19 -15.05 6.22 0.18
N ASN A 20 -14.77 6.97 -0.89
CA ASN A 20 -13.69 6.67 -1.82
C ASN A 20 -12.37 6.72 -1.02
N LEU A 21 -12.02 5.65 -0.34
CA LEU A 21 -10.69 5.38 0.15
C LEU A 21 -9.82 5.23 -1.10
N ARG A 22 -9.15 6.33 -1.47
CA ARG A 22 -8.13 6.27 -2.50
C ARG A 22 -7.07 5.30 -2.00
N ALA A 23 -7.11 4.09 -2.51
CA ALA A 23 -6.16 3.05 -2.18
C ALA A 23 -4.98 3.13 -3.15
N GLN A 24 -3.78 2.95 -2.60
CA GLN A 24 -2.58 2.66 -3.36
C GLN A 24 -2.84 1.57 -4.41
N SER A 25 -2.32 1.72 -5.62
CA SER A 25 -2.51 0.76 -6.70
C SER A 25 -1.20 0.30 -7.33
N ILE A 26 -1.13 -0.98 -7.68
CA ILE A 26 -0.04 -1.52 -8.51
C ILE A 26 -0.30 -1.11 -9.95
N ILE A 27 0.67 -0.42 -10.57
CA ILE A 27 0.62 0.01 -11.97
C ILE A 27 1.10 -1.11 -12.87
N SER A 28 2.22 -1.75 -12.51
CA SER A 28 2.81 -2.87 -13.23
C SER A 28 3.54 -3.81 -12.28
N ASP A 29 3.61 -5.07 -12.66
CA ASP A 29 4.26 -6.13 -11.89
C ASP A 29 4.83 -7.15 -12.89
N THR A 30 6.14 -7.18 -13.02
CA THR A 30 6.85 -7.97 -14.02
C THR A 30 7.93 -8.82 -13.36
N ILE A 31 8.07 -10.06 -13.80
CA ILE A 31 9.14 -10.96 -13.37
C ILE A 31 10.13 -11.10 -14.53
N CYS A 32 11.39 -10.73 -14.29
CA CYS A 32 12.48 -10.85 -15.24
C CYS A 32 13.02 -12.28 -15.30
N ASN A 33 13.77 -12.60 -16.36
CA ASN A 33 14.36 -13.94 -16.58
C ASN A 33 15.33 -14.36 -15.46
N ASP A 34 15.96 -13.39 -14.78
CA ASP A 34 16.87 -13.64 -13.65
C ASP A 34 16.17 -13.85 -12.30
N GLY A 35 14.81 -13.82 -12.31
CA GLY A 35 13.98 -13.95 -11.11
C GLY A 35 13.76 -12.63 -10.35
N THR A 36 14.23 -11.50 -10.85
CA THR A 36 13.93 -10.18 -10.28
C THR A 36 12.49 -9.80 -10.59
N ARG A 37 11.74 -9.42 -9.57
CA ARG A 37 10.39 -8.88 -9.69
C ARG A 37 10.45 -7.36 -9.64
N ILE A 38 9.98 -6.70 -10.69
CA ILE A 38 9.92 -5.25 -10.79
C ILE A 38 8.46 -4.82 -10.66
N VAL A 39 8.18 -3.99 -9.68
CA VAL A 39 6.84 -3.51 -9.38
C VAL A 39 6.82 -1.98 -9.37
N HIS A 40 5.90 -1.40 -10.12
CA HIS A 40 5.58 0.02 -10.05
C HIS A 40 4.27 0.22 -9.32
N VAL A 41 4.28 1.08 -8.33
CA VAL A 41 3.14 1.36 -7.46
C VAL A 41 2.84 2.85 -7.49
N LYS A 42 1.56 3.18 -7.65
CA LYS A 42 1.07 4.54 -7.44
C LYS A 42 0.72 4.69 -5.96
N PRO A 43 1.50 5.46 -5.18
CA PRO A 43 1.17 5.73 -3.80
C PRO A 43 0.01 6.73 -3.69
N GLU A 44 -0.64 6.75 -2.53
CA GLU A 44 -1.72 7.68 -2.22
C GLU A 44 -1.43 8.45 -0.92
N GLY A 45 -1.85 9.71 -0.88
CA GLY A 45 -1.71 10.55 0.32
C GLY A 45 -0.30 11.04 0.62
N VAL A 46 0.62 10.94 -0.33
CA VAL A 46 2.04 11.35 -0.22
C VAL A 46 2.47 12.21 -1.40
N CYS A 47 3.68 12.80 -1.30
CA CYS A 47 4.20 13.67 -2.34
C CYS A 47 4.76 12.90 -3.55
N SER A 48 5.15 11.64 -3.38
CA SER A 48 5.63 10.78 -4.47
C SER A 48 4.47 10.38 -5.37
N VAL A 49 4.75 10.22 -6.67
CA VAL A 49 3.75 9.84 -7.68
C VAL A 49 3.94 8.41 -8.19
N ASN A 50 5.12 7.83 -7.97
CA ASN A 50 5.44 6.44 -8.30
C ASN A 50 6.48 5.91 -7.32
N ILE A 51 6.39 4.62 -7.01
CA ILE A 51 7.41 3.85 -6.29
C ILE A 51 7.80 2.68 -7.18
N GLU A 52 9.06 2.64 -7.60
CA GLU A 52 9.63 1.50 -8.31
C GLU A 52 10.37 0.63 -7.31
N ILE A 53 10.04 -0.66 -7.26
CA ILE A 53 10.58 -1.62 -6.31
C ILE A 53 11.10 -2.83 -7.07
N HIS A 54 12.37 -3.17 -6.92
CA HIS A 54 12.89 -4.45 -7.39
C HIS A 54 13.08 -5.40 -6.22
N ILE A 55 12.63 -6.63 -6.40
CA ILE A 55 12.67 -7.67 -5.38
C ILE A 55 13.28 -8.93 -5.96
N ARG A 56 14.27 -9.47 -5.28
CA ARG A 56 14.89 -10.75 -5.62
C ARG A 56 15.18 -11.54 -4.36
N ARG A 57 14.84 -12.82 -4.35
CA ARG A 57 15.07 -13.72 -3.21
C ARG A 57 14.57 -13.16 -1.87
N ASN A 58 13.34 -12.62 -1.86
CA ASN A 58 12.72 -11.98 -0.70
C ASN A 58 13.48 -10.77 -0.13
N ARG A 59 14.31 -10.12 -0.92
CA ARG A 59 15.03 -8.90 -0.55
C ARG A 59 14.69 -7.77 -1.53
N VAL A 60 14.60 -6.57 -1.01
CA VAL A 60 14.54 -5.36 -1.85
C VAL A 60 15.95 -5.14 -2.41
N THR A 61 16.09 -5.12 -3.72
CA THR A 61 17.38 -4.92 -4.39
C THR A 61 17.53 -3.54 -4.99
N PHE A 62 16.40 -2.85 -5.20
CA PHE A 62 16.37 -1.47 -5.69
C PHE A 62 15.08 -0.80 -5.25
N LEU A 63 15.16 0.49 -4.96
CA LEU A 63 14.03 1.34 -4.62
C LEU A 63 14.22 2.73 -5.21
N GLU A 64 13.21 3.24 -5.90
CA GLU A 64 13.17 4.62 -6.36
C GLU A 64 11.78 5.23 -6.17
N TYR A 65 11.77 6.48 -5.69
CA TYR A 65 10.57 7.31 -5.63
C TYR A 65 10.63 8.38 -6.71
N THR A 66 9.57 8.51 -7.49
CA THR A 66 9.42 9.62 -8.43
C THR A 66 8.70 10.77 -7.73
N LYS A 67 9.33 11.93 -7.68
CA LYS A 67 8.91 13.12 -6.92
C LYS A 67 8.94 12.89 -5.40
N GLY A 68 8.65 13.95 -4.65
CA GLY A 68 8.71 13.96 -3.19
C GLY A 68 10.03 14.56 -2.68
N CYS A 69 10.33 14.30 -1.40
CA CYS A 69 11.55 14.79 -0.75
C CYS A 69 12.76 13.98 -1.22
N ASN A 70 13.52 14.52 -2.18
CA ASN A 70 14.61 13.82 -2.87
C ASN A 70 15.64 13.18 -1.88
N GLY A 71 16.10 13.94 -0.88
CA GLY A 71 17.05 13.43 0.11
C GLY A 71 16.48 12.29 0.95
N ASN A 72 15.25 12.42 1.43
CA ASN A 72 14.58 11.36 2.19
C ASN A 72 14.31 10.11 1.34
N ALA A 73 13.90 10.28 0.09
CA ALA A 73 13.69 9.17 -0.84
C ALA A 73 14.97 8.38 -1.09
N LYS A 74 16.09 9.05 -1.34
CA LYS A 74 17.40 8.42 -1.48
C LYS A 74 17.89 7.76 -0.19
N GLY A 75 17.65 8.39 0.96
CA GLY A 75 18.00 7.83 2.26
C GLY A 75 17.24 6.54 2.56
N ILE A 76 15.93 6.50 2.29
CA ILE A 76 15.11 5.29 2.45
C ILE A 76 15.61 4.19 1.52
N ALA A 77 15.86 4.50 0.25
CA ALA A 77 16.40 3.55 -0.72
C ALA A 77 17.71 2.93 -0.24
N ALA A 78 18.66 3.77 0.19
CA ALA A 78 19.95 3.32 0.69
C ALA A 78 19.82 2.41 1.93
N LEU A 79 18.85 2.67 2.83
CA LEU A 79 18.62 1.86 4.03
C LEU A 79 17.94 0.53 3.74
N VAL A 80 17.00 0.47 2.79
CA VAL A 80 16.21 -0.75 2.56
C VAL A 80 16.82 -1.69 1.52
N GLU A 81 17.68 -1.20 0.65
CA GLU A 81 18.38 -2.06 -0.32
C GLU A 81 19.17 -3.17 0.40
N GLY A 82 18.94 -4.41 -0.01
CA GLY A 82 19.47 -5.60 0.62
C GLY A 82 18.65 -6.14 1.79
N MET A 83 17.68 -5.39 2.33
CA MET A 83 16.85 -5.85 3.44
C MET A 83 15.82 -6.89 2.99
N LYS A 84 15.50 -7.82 3.90
CA LYS A 84 14.38 -8.74 3.69
C LYS A 84 13.06 -7.98 3.64
N VAL A 85 12.18 -8.35 2.72
CA VAL A 85 10.86 -7.71 2.54
C VAL A 85 10.08 -7.64 3.85
N LYS A 86 10.01 -8.72 4.62
CA LYS A 86 9.33 -8.74 5.92
C LYS A 86 9.89 -7.72 6.91
N GLU A 87 11.20 -7.51 6.89
CA GLU A 87 11.87 -6.54 7.76
C GLU A 87 11.58 -5.10 7.34
N VAL A 88 11.56 -4.82 6.04
CA VAL A 88 11.15 -3.51 5.53
C VAL A 88 9.72 -3.18 5.96
N ILE A 89 8.79 -4.12 5.79
CA ILE A 89 7.40 -3.95 6.22
C ILE A 89 7.35 -3.65 7.71
N ARG A 90 7.97 -4.48 8.54
CA ARG A 90 7.96 -4.33 10.00
C ARG A 90 8.47 -2.97 10.48
N ARG A 91 9.50 -2.46 9.82
CA ARG A 91 10.14 -1.18 10.22
C ARG A 91 9.40 0.04 9.74
N LEU A 92 8.76 -0.02 8.58
CA LEU A 92 8.22 1.16 7.90
C LEU A 92 6.70 1.29 7.98
N GLU A 93 5.99 0.21 8.28
CA GLU A 93 4.53 0.21 8.38
C GLU A 93 4.06 1.16 9.50
N GLY A 94 3.08 1.99 9.19
CA GLY A 94 2.46 2.91 10.14
C GLY A 94 3.21 4.21 10.39
N ILE A 95 4.36 4.44 9.75
CA ILE A 95 5.06 5.71 9.86
C ILE A 95 4.22 6.81 9.21
N GLN A 96 3.93 7.86 9.97
CA GLN A 96 3.15 9.01 9.52
C GLN A 96 4.07 10.19 9.16
N CYS A 97 3.64 10.99 8.18
CA CYS A 97 4.31 12.24 7.82
C CYS A 97 3.51 13.43 8.35
N GLY A 98 3.95 14.02 9.46
CA GLY A 98 3.24 15.10 10.14
C GLY A 98 1.82 14.68 10.54
N LYS A 99 0.81 15.43 10.08
CA LYS A 99 -0.61 15.13 10.32
C LYS A 99 -1.22 14.16 9.32
N ARG A 100 -0.46 13.68 8.34
CA ARG A 100 -0.94 12.72 7.34
C ARG A 100 -1.02 11.33 7.94
N PRO A 101 -2.03 10.52 7.62
CA PRO A 101 -2.18 9.15 8.15
C PRO A 101 -1.21 8.15 7.53
N THR A 102 -0.38 8.58 6.58
CA THR A 102 0.60 7.77 5.86
C THR A 102 1.85 8.59 5.51
N SER A 103 2.85 7.93 4.96
CA SER A 103 4.11 8.52 4.50
C SER A 103 4.69 7.73 3.34
N CYS A 104 5.74 8.25 2.67
CA CYS A 104 6.44 7.48 1.64
C CYS A 104 6.99 6.14 2.18
N PRO A 105 7.60 6.05 3.36
CA PRO A 105 7.97 4.78 3.97
C PRO A 105 6.79 3.84 4.22
N ASP A 106 5.70 4.33 4.77
CA ASP A 106 4.49 3.53 5.01
C ASP A 106 3.87 3.03 3.70
N GLN A 107 3.87 3.85 2.64
CA GLN A 107 3.40 3.45 1.32
C GLN A 107 4.25 2.34 0.70
N LEU A 108 5.56 2.33 0.94
CA LEU A 108 6.44 1.21 0.56
C LEU A 108 6.05 -0.07 1.31
N ALA A 109 5.86 0.00 2.62
CA ALA A 109 5.45 -1.15 3.43
C ALA A 109 4.11 -1.72 2.96
N ARG A 110 3.13 -0.86 2.69
CA ARG A 110 1.82 -1.27 2.15
C ARG A 110 1.93 -1.92 0.77
N ALA A 111 2.78 -1.36 -0.11
CA ALA A 111 3.05 -1.95 -1.42
C ALA A 111 3.62 -3.36 -1.30
N LEU A 112 4.62 -3.54 -0.46
CA LEU A 112 5.22 -4.83 -0.20
C LEU A 112 4.21 -5.83 0.40
N LYS A 113 3.31 -5.39 1.27
CA LYS A 113 2.21 -6.24 1.78
C LYS A 113 1.25 -6.65 0.67
N MET A 114 0.88 -5.75 -0.24
CA MET A 114 0.03 -6.10 -1.39
C MET A 114 0.69 -7.13 -2.31
N ILE A 115 2.01 -7.02 -2.52
CA ILE A 115 2.78 -7.91 -3.38
C ILE A 115 2.90 -9.31 -2.76
N TYR A 116 3.11 -9.39 -1.45
CA TYR A 116 3.36 -10.64 -0.72
C TYR A 116 2.15 -11.19 0.03
N GLY A 117 1.16 -10.36 0.39
CA GLY A 117 -0.03 -10.77 1.13
C GLY A 117 -1.04 -11.62 0.32
N LYS A 118 -0.78 -11.84 -0.97
CA LYS A 118 -1.57 -12.74 -1.83
C LYS A 118 -1.07 -14.19 -1.83
N LYS A 119 -0.15 -14.52 -0.94
CA LYS A 119 0.43 -15.88 -0.82
C LYS A 119 0.07 -16.55 0.51
N GLU A 120 -1.18 -16.37 0.95
CA GLU A 120 -1.77 -17.29 1.93
C GLU A 120 -2.97 -18.01 1.32
#